data_d1868d3fddab921342bdd3c364e01d3f
#
_entry.id   d1868d3fddab921342bdd3c364e01d3f
#
_cell.length_a   1.000
_cell.length_b   1.000
_cell.length_c   1.000
_cell.angle_alpha   90.00
_cell.angle_beta   90.00
_cell.angle_gamma   90.00
#
_symmetry.space_group_name_H-M   'P 1'
#
loop_
_entity.id
_entity.type
_entity.pdbx_description
1 polymer ?
#
loop_
_entity_poly.entity_id
_entity_poly.type
_entity_poly.pdbx_seq_one_letter_code
_entity_poly.pdbx_strand_id
1 'polypeptide(L)'
;MVWYADLLGRVRDQDILSSRLAKQLAELPAQQRRGPVEAEITKTLAEERGKAVAGLTRGMRGKRYEHLVQLVRGWRAALPLTDAAGEKDTTAVEYAEKAKQKADKRLRKADDDIEKLHRARRATKRARYAAELVTPADSDMKAVAREAEELQELLGEHQDAVVSASFLAKISAAGNGETAENGFTYGVLMANELHRAAEIRRSLRC
;
A
#
# COMPACT_ATOMS: atom_id res chain seq x y z
N MET A 1 5.95 -4.23 17.29
CA MET A 1 5.50 -4.87 16.02
C MET A 1 5.61 -3.95 14.80
N VAL A 2 5.29 -2.65 14.90
CA VAL A 2 5.31 -1.69 13.76
C VAL A 2 6.63 -1.71 12.98
N TRP A 3 7.79 -1.64 13.65
CA TRP A 3 9.09 -1.65 13.00
C TRP A 3 9.33 -2.85 12.07
N TYR A 4 8.83 -4.04 12.45
CA TYR A 4 8.99 -5.26 11.65
C TYR A 4 8.04 -5.24 10.45
N ALA A 5 6.81 -4.79 10.66
CA ALA A 5 5.87 -4.55 9.57
C ALA A 5 6.40 -3.54 8.55
N ASP A 6 7.10 -2.48 9.01
CA ASP A 6 7.75 -1.50 8.12
C ASP A 6 8.88 -2.12 7.29
N LEU A 7 9.69 -3.03 7.88
CA LEU A 7 10.73 -3.75 7.14
C LEU A 7 10.15 -4.68 6.07
N LEU A 8 9.10 -5.43 6.41
CA LEU A 8 8.37 -6.27 5.45
C LEU A 8 7.70 -5.42 4.36
N GLY A 9 7.10 -4.30 4.78
CA GLY A 9 6.45 -3.35 3.88
C GLY A 9 7.39 -2.85 2.80
N ARG A 10 8.60 -2.47 3.15
CA ARG A 10 9.62 -2.00 2.18
C ARG A 10 9.93 -3.04 1.09
N VAL A 11 10.05 -4.31 1.44
CA VAL A 11 10.29 -5.38 0.45
C VAL A 11 9.06 -5.54 -0.45
N ARG A 12 7.88 -5.64 0.15
CA ARG A 12 6.60 -5.75 -0.58
C ARG A 12 6.37 -4.58 -1.54
N ASP A 13 6.65 -3.36 -1.09
CA ASP A 13 6.45 -2.15 -1.91
C ASP A 13 7.35 -2.17 -3.15
N GLN A 14 8.59 -2.70 -3.04
CA GLN A 14 9.46 -2.90 -4.20
C GLN A 14 8.93 -3.99 -5.14
N ASP A 15 8.39 -5.09 -4.61
CA ASP A 15 7.81 -6.16 -5.43
C ASP A 15 6.57 -5.67 -6.19
N ILE A 16 5.69 -4.89 -5.55
CA ILE A 16 4.52 -4.27 -6.19
C ILE A 16 4.95 -3.31 -7.30
N LEU A 17 5.88 -2.41 -7.01
CA LEU A 17 6.38 -1.42 -7.97
C LEU A 17 7.03 -2.11 -9.18
N SER A 18 7.85 -3.14 -8.95
CA SER A 18 8.50 -3.91 -10.00
C SER A 18 7.48 -4.60 -10.91
N SER A 19 6.51 -5.30 -10.33
CA SER A 19 5.44 -5.97 -11.08
C SER A 19 4.61 -5.00 -11.90
N ARG A 20 4.26 -3.84 -11.31
CA ARG A 20 3.47 -2.80 -11.97
C ARG A 20 4.21 -2.20 -13.17
N LEU A 21 5.45 -1.80 -13.01
CA LEU A 21 6.23 -1.18 -14.10
C LEU A 21 6.59 -2.20 -15.20
N ALA A 22 6.86 -3.46 -14.84
CA ALA A 22 7.07 -4.51 -15.82
C ALA A 22 5.82 -4.74 -16.70
N LYS A 23 4.63 -4.75 -16.08
CA LYS A 23 3.36 -4.86 -16.80
C LYS A 23 3.16 -3.68 -17.76
N GLN A 24 3.36 -2.45 -17.28
CA GLN A 24 3.20 -1.25 -18.12
C GLN A 24 4.17 -1.21 -19.28
N LEU A 25 5.43 -1.58 -19.05
CA LEU A 25 6.43 -1.69 -20.12
C LEU A 25 6.02 -2.71 -21.18
N ALA A 26 5.48 -3.86 -20.76
CA ALA A 26 5.01 -4.88 -21.69
C ALA A 26 3.79 -4.42 -22.52
N GLU A 27 2.94 -3.58 -21.95
CA GLU A 27 1.75 -3.02 -22.60
C GLU A 27 2.05 -1.83 -23.53
N LEU A 28 3.24 -1.20 -23.39
CA LEU A 28 3.61 -0.08 -24.28
C LEU A 28 3.81 -0.55 -25.73
N PRO A 29 3.26 0.19 -26.71
CA PRO A 29 3.57 -0.02 -28.12
C PRO A 29 5.08 0.07 -28.39
N ALA A 30 5.58 -0.71 -29.35
CA ALA A 30 7.01 -0.74 -29.67
C ALA A 30 7.60 0.64 -29.98
N GLN A 31 6.81 1.51 -30.64
CA GLN A 31 7.22 2.88 -30.97
C GLN A 31 7.42 3.79 -29.74
N GLN A 32 6.84 3.42 -28.61
CA GLN A 32 6.95 4.14 -27.36
C GLN A 32 8.02 3.59 -26.42
N ARG A 33 8.60 2.43 -26.76
CA ARG A 33 9.72 1.81 -26.03
C ARG A 33 11.04 2.24 -26.65
N ARG A 34 11.56 3.37 -26.21
CA ARG A 34 12.81 3.95 -26.72
C ARG A 34 13.90 3.87 -25.66
N GLY A 35 15.13 3.62 -26.09
CA GLY A 35 16.29 3.51 -25.22
C GLY A 35 16.27 2.28 -24.29
N PRO A 36 17.28 2.10 -23.43
CA PRO A 36 17.44 0.96 -22.51
C PRO A 36 16.61 1.09 -21.23
N VAL A 37 15.46 1.81 -21.26
CA VAL A 37 14.65 2.17 -20.07
C VAL A 37 14.22 0.95 -19.28
N GLU A 38 13.84 -0.15 -19.93
CA GLU A 38 13.46 -1.39 -19.25
C GLU A 38 14.60 -1.97 -18.42
N ALA A 39 15.81 -2.00 -18.98
CA ALA A 39 17.00 -2.50 -18.28
C ALA A 39 17.35 -1.59 -17.08
N GLU A 40 17.25 -0.28 -17.23
CA GLU A 40 17.53 0.70 -16.18
C GLU A 40 16.52 0.61 -15.03
N ILE A 41 15.22 0.54 -15.35
CA ILE A 41 14.15 0.35 -14.35
C ILE A 41 14.39 -0.95 -13.59
N THR A 42 14.61 -2.06 -14.30
CA THR A 42 14.82 -3.38 -13.71
C THR A 42 16.03 -3.39 -12.80
N LYS A 43 17.16 -2.82 -13.24
CA LYS A 43 18.39 -2.72 -12.46
C LYS A 43 18.15 -1.92 -11.17
N THR A 44 17.58 -0.72 -11.29
CA THR A 44 17.34 0.16 -10.15
C THR A 44 16.41 -0.48 -9.11
N LEU A 45 15.32 -1.11 -9.58
CA LEU A 45 14.39 -1.82 -8.69
C LEU A 45 15.04 -3.01 -8.00
N ALA A 46 15.88 -3.78 -8.70
CA ALA A 46 16.61 -4.89 -8.11
C ALA A 46 17.58 -4.42 -7.02
N GLU A 47 18.27 -3.30 -7.23
CA GLU A 47 19.16 -2.69 -6.24
C GLU A 47 18.39 -2.22 -4.99
N GLU A 48 17.29 -1.50 -5.18
CA GLU A 48 16.46 -1.02 -4.06
C GLU A 48 15.83 -2.18 -3.28
N ARG A 49 15.35 -3.21 -3.99
CA ARG A 49 14.87 -4.45 -3.38
C ARG A 49 15.97 -5.15 -2.58
N GLY A 50 17.17 -5.24 -3.13
CA GLY A 50 18.33 -5.81 -2.44
C GLY A 50 18.63 -5.08 -1.12
N LYS A 51 18.59 -3.75 -1.11
CA LYS A 51 18.75 -2.94 0.11
C LYS A 51 17.64 -3.22 1.13
N ALA A 52 16.38 -3.33 0.67
CA ALA A 52 15.24 -3.63 1.53
C ALA A 52 15.35 -5.03 2.17
N VAL A 53 15.70 -6.06 1.38
CA VAL A 53 15.92 -7.43 1.85
C VAL A 53 17.08 -7.50 2.85
N ALA A 54 18.20 -6.81 2.58
CA ALA A 54 19.33 -6.75 3.50
C ALA A 54 18.93 -6.09 4.84
N GLY A 55 18.09 -5.04 4.79
CA GLY A 55 17.54 -4.39 5.97
C GLY A 55 16.64 -5.33 6.79
N LEU A 56 15.74 -6.04 6.12
CA LEU A 56 14.87 -7.05 6.74
C LEU A 56 15.69 -8.17 7.40
N THR A 57 16.65 -8.72 6.67
CA THR A 57 17.52 -9.80 7.16
C THR A 57 18.31 -9.38 8.42
N ARG A 58 18.86 -8.15 8.43
CA ARG A 58 19.50 -7.61 9.64
C ARG A 58 18.54 -7.47 10.80
N GLY A 59 17.32 -6.97 10.52
CA GLY A 59 16.27 -6.85 11.54
C GLY A 59 15.91 -8.18 12.18
N MET A 60 15.81 -9.25 11.38
CA MET A 60 15.48 -10.61 11.84
C MET A 60 16.61 -11.29 12.65
N ARG A 61 17.85 -10.84 12.54
CA ARG A 61 18.97 -11.37 13.32
C ARG A 61 19.13 -10.69 14.69
N GLY A 62 18.35 -9.65 14.97
CA GLY A 62 18.49 -8.85 16.18
C GLY A 62 17.62 -9.36 17.34
N LYS A 63 18.07 -9.10 18.59
CA LYS A 63 17.36 -9.41 19.84
C LYS A 63 15.90 -8.92 19.85
N ARG A 64 15.64 -7.80 19.14
CA ARG A 64 14.27 -7.25 19.03
C ARG A 64 13.33 -8.18 18.28
N TYR A 65 13.82 -8.92 17.29
CA TYR A 65 13.05 -9.92 16.56
C TYR A 65 12.83 -11.17 17.40
N GLU A 66 13.86 -11.64 18.11
CA GLU A 66 13.74 -12.77 19.04
C GLU A 66 12.67 -12.48 20.11
N HIS A 67 12.71 -11.28 20.70
CA HIS A 67 11.68 -10.85 21.65
C HIS A 67 10.28 -10.81 21.02
N LEU A 68 10.14 -10.30 19.79
CA LEU A 68 8.86 -10.30 19.06
C LEU A 68 8.33 -11.73 18.87
N VAL A 69 9.18 -12.67 18.46
CA VAL A 69 8.81 -14.08 18.28
C VAL A 69 8.36 -14.71 19.59
N GLN A 70 9.08 -14.46 20.68
CA GLN A 70 8.71 -14.95 22.02
C GLN A 70 7.37 -14.37 22.47
N LEU A 71 7.13 -13.08 22.26
CA LEU A 71 5.86 -12.41 22.57
C LEU A 71 4.68 -13.07 21.83
N VAL A 72 4.81 -13.27 20.51
CA VAL A 72 3.76 -13.90 19.69
C VAL A 72 3.52 -15.36 20.10
N ARG A 73 4.59 -16.09 20.44
CA ARG A 73 4.47 -17.46 20.98
C ARG A 73 3.72 -17.48 22.32
N GLY A 74 4.02 -16.52 23.20
CA GLY A 74 3.31 -16.35 24.47
C GLY A 74 1.81 -16.10 24.26
N TRP A 75 1.45 -15.28 23.27
CA TRP A 75 0.04 -15.01 22.95
C TRP A 75 -0.72 -16.25 22.42
N ARG A 76 -0.03 -17.21 21.82
CA ARG A 76 -0.65 -18.50 21.44
C ARG A 76 -1.02 -19.36 22.65
N ALA A 77 -0.25 -19.24 23.72
CA ALA A 77 -0.51 -19.99 24.96
C ALA A 77 -1.55 -19.28 25.85
N ALA A 78 -1.45 -17.95 25.96
CA ALA A 78 -2.37 -17.13 26.73
C ALA A 78 -2.46 -15.73 26.11
N LEU A 79 -3.64 -15.38 25.59
CA LEU A 79 -3.88 -14.05 25.06
C LEU A 79 -3.86 -13.02 26.22
N PRO A 80 -3.18 -11.88 26.06
CA PRO A 80 -3.16 -10.79 27.05
C PRO A 80 -4.47 -9.99 26.95
N LEU A 81 -5.56 -10.62 27.36
CA LEU A 81 -6.88 -10.00 27.37
C LEU A 81 -6.98 -9.01 28.53
N THR A 82 -7.73 -7.94 28.32
CA THR A 82 -8.14 -7.02 29.38
C THR A 82 -9.44 -7.48 30.00
N ASP A 83 -9.82 -6.91 31.15
CA ASP A 83 -11.10 -7.24 31.83
C ASP A 83 -12.31 -6.99 30.92
N ALA A 84 -12.21 -6.01 30.02
CA ALA A 84 -13.22 -5.75 28.99
C ALA A 84 -13.42 -6.86 27.95
N ALA A 85 -12.53 -7.84 27.89
CA ALA A 85 -12.69 -8.97 26.95
C ALA A 85 -13.89 -9.89 27.26
N GLY A 86 -14.47 -9.77 28.45
CA GLY A 86 -15.72 -10.43 28.86
C GLY A 86 -16.99 -9.62 28.60
N GLU A 87 -16.86 -8.39 28.07
CA GLU A 87 -18.01 -7.56 27.72
C GLU A 87 -18.73 -8.06 26.45
N LYS A 88 -20.02 -7.70 26.32
CA LYS A 88 -20.88 -8.20 25.25
C LYS A 88 -20.38 -7.81 23.86
N ASP A 89 -20.68 -8.63 22.86
CA ASP A 89 -20.34 -8.46 21.43
C ASP A 89 -20.77 -7.12 20.83
N THR A 90 -21.81 -6.45 21.39
CA THR A 90 -22.28 -5.12 20.98
C THR A 90 -21.15 -4.07 20.98
N THR A 91 -20.22 -4.14 21.93
CA THR A 91 -19.08 -3.21 21.97
C THR A 91 -18.14 -3.36 20.77
N ALA A 92 -17.94 -4.59 20.28
CA ALA A 92 -17.10 -4.86 19.12
C ALA A 92 -17.74 -4.35 17.82
N VAL A 93 -19.07 -4.52 17.67
CA VAL A 93 -19.83 -3.98 16.52
C VAL A 93 -19.78 -2.45 16.50
N GLU A 94 -20.05 -1.80 17.64
CA GLU A 94 -19.93 -0.34 17.75
C GLU A 94 -18.51 0.18 17.39
N TYR A 95 -17.49 -0.59 17.74
CA TYR A 95 -16.11 -0.23 17.37
C TYR A 95 -15.91 -0.30 15.86
N ALA A 96 -16.45 -1.32 15.19
CA ALA A 96 -16.38 -1.46 13.74
C ALA A 96 -17.14 -0.33 13.02
N GLU A 97 -18.32 0.04 13.50
CA GLU A 97 -19.08 1.19 13.00
C GLU A 97 -18.34 2.51 13.15
N LYS A 98 -17.77 2.76 14.34
CA LYS A 98 -16.95 3.95 14.60
C LYS A 98 -15.71 3.99 13.69
N ALA A 99 -15.11 2.83 13.39
CA ALA A 99 -13.99 2.74 12.46
C ALA A 99 -14.41 3.08 11.03
N LYS A 100 -15.59 2.59 10.57
CA LYS A 100 -16.20 2.97 9.28
C LYS A 100 -16.46 4.47 9.21
N GLN A 101 -17.18 5.03 10.16
CA GLN A 101 -17.47 6.48 10.20
C GLN A 101 -16.19 7.33 10.13
N LYS A 102 -15.12 6.89 10.79
CA LYS A 102 -13.82 7.56 10.75
C LYS A 102 -13.15 7.46 9.38
N ALA A 103 -13.28 6.32 8.68
CA ALA A 103 -12.79 6.13 7.34
C ALA A 103 -13.53 7.06 6.36
N ASP A 104 -14.85 7.06 6.39
CA ASP A 104 -15.72 7.88 5.57
C ASP A 104 -15.44 9.39 5.78
N LYS A 105 -15.31 9.81 7.03
CA LYS A 105 -14.97 11.20 7.37
C LYS A 105 -13.61 11.61 6.81
N ARG A 106 -12.62 10.70 6.85
CA ARG A 106 -11.29 10.99 6.29
C ARG A 106 -11.30 11.05 4.78
N LEU A 107 -12.06 10.17 4.13
CA LEU A 107 -12.21 10.18 2.69
C LEU A 107 -12.85 11.49 2.21
N ARG A 108 -14.00 11.88 2.80
CA ARG A 108 -14.67 13.15 2.47
C ARG A 108 -13.79 14.40 2.65
N LYS A 109 -12.81 14.35 3.57
CA LYS A 109 -11.87 15.44 3.84
C LYS A 109 -10.58 15.34 3.05
N ALA A 110 -10.41 14.27 2.27
CA ALA A 110 -9.14 14.05 1.58
C ALA A 110 -8.96 14.97 0.37
N ASP A 111 -10.07 15.24 -0.33
CA ASP A 111 -10.05 16.01 -1.57
C ASP A 111 -8.95 15.47 -2.51
N ASP A 112 -8.09 16.32 -3.09
CA ASP A 112 -6.95 15.92 -3.93
C ASP A 112 -5.62 15.80 -3.17
N ASP A 113 -5.63 15.92 -1.85
CA ASP A 113 -4.45 15.85 -1.00
C ASP A 113 -3.98 14.39 -0.85
N ILE A 114 -2.83 14.08 -1.44
CA ILE A 114 -2.22 12.74 -1.44
C ILE A 114 -2.02 12.20 -0.01
N GLU A 115 -1.58 13.05 0.91
CA GLU A 115 -1.36 12.67 2.31
C GLU A 115 -2.68 12.35 3.03
N LYS A 116 -3.73 13.10 2.72
CA LYS A 116 -5.05 12.81 3.27
C LYS A 116 -5.65 11.54 2.67
N LEU A 117 -5.49 11.30 1.36
CA LEU A 117 -5.88 10.04 0.71
C LEU A 117 -5.14 8.84 1.32
N HIS A 118 -3.84 8.97 1.57
CA HIS A 118 -3.09 7.93 2.28
C HIS A 118 -3.61 7.68 3.70
N ARG A 119 -3.98 8.73 4.43
CA ARG A 119 -4.62 8.61 5.76
C ARG A 119 -6.02 7.98 5.69
N ALA A 120 -6.80 8.29 4.64
CA ALA A 120 -8.08 7.65 4.38
C ALA A 120 -7.90 6.15 4.13
N ARG A 121 -6.97 5.76 3.24
CA ARG A 121 -6.62 4.35 2.97
C ARG A 121 -6.31 3.56 4.24
N ARG A 122 -5.48 4.12 5.13
CA ARG A 122 -5.17 3.46 6.41
C ARG A 122 -6.38 3.33 7.34
N ALA A 123 -7.30 4.27 7.30
CA ALA A 123 -8.54 4.20 8.07
C ALA A 123 -9.51 3.17 7.49
N THR A 124 -9.66 3.13 6.16
CA THR A 124 -10.47 2.14 5.46
C THR A 124 -9.99 0.71 5.74
N LYS A 125 -8.67 0.48 5.71
CA LYS A 125 -8.09 -0.81 6.08
C LYS A 125 -8.44 -1.24 7.50
N ARG A 126 -8.47 -0.29 8.46
CA ARG A 126 -8.89 -0.58 9.84
C ARG A 126 -10.38 -0.88 9.93
N ALA A 127 -11.22 -0.15 9.20
CA ALA A 127 -12.65 -0.37 9.15
C ALA A 127 -12.97 -1.75 8.59
N ARG A 128 -12.31 -2.14 7.48
CA ARG A 128 -12.42 -3.47 6.91
C ARG A 128 -12.11 -4.56 7.92
N TYR A 129 -10.93 -4.53 8.56
CA TYR A 129 -10.55 -5.56 9.52
C TYR A 129 -11.45 -5.59 10.76
N ALA A 130 -11.94 -4.45 11.21
CA ALA A 130 -12.89 -4.41 12.31
C ALA A 130 -14.23 -5.05 11.92
N ALA A 131 -14.75 -4.76 10.73
CA ALA A 131 -15.96 -5.36 10.21
C ALA A 131 -15.83 -6.87 9.98
N GLU A 132 -14.72 -7.33 9.36
CA GLU A 132 -14.41 -8.75 9.18
C GLU A 132 -14.40 -9.52 10.51
N LEU A 133 -13.82 -8.92 11.56
CA LEU A 133 -13.71 -9.54 12.87
C LEU A 133 -15.08 -9.76 13.52
N VAL A 134 -16.04 -8.86 13.34
CA VAL A 134 -17.37 -8.91 13.96
C VAL A 134 -18.43 -9.54 13.08
N THR A 135 -18.14 -9.87 11.83
CA THR A 135 -19.07 -10.53 10.90
C THR A 135 -19.70 -11.84 11.46
N PRO A 136 -19.01 -12.66 12.26
CA PRO A 136 -19.64 -13.84 12.88
C PRO A 136 -20.73 -13.50 13.91
N ALA A 137 -20.65 -12.33 14.55
CA ALA A 137 -21.61 -11.85 15.54
C ALA A 137 -22.72 -11.01 14.90
N ASP A 138 -22.43 -10.32 13.79
CA ASP A 138 -23.36 -9.45 13.07
C ASP A 138 -23.13 -9.56 11.56
N SER A 139 -24.10 -10.20 10.87
CA SER A 139 -24.05 -10.44 9.42
C SER A 139 -24.05 -9.17 8.57
N ASP A 140 -24.60 -8.07 9.07
CA ASP A 140 -24.69 -6.80 8.34
C ASP A 140 -23.29 -6.19 8.16
N MET A 141 -22.36 -6.53 9.04
CA MET A 141 -20.96 -6.13 8.93
C MET A 141 -20.24 -6.74 7.72
N LYS A 142 -20.79 -7.79 7.11
CA LYS A 142 -20.26 -8.36 5.86
C LYS A 142 -20.34 -7.36 4.70
N ALA A 143 -21.42 -6.63 4.60
CA ALA A 143 -21.58 -5.58 3.58
C ALA A 143 -20.56 -4.44 3.83
N VAL A 144 -20.40 -4.02 5.09
CA VAL A 144 -19.42 -3.00 5.49
C VAL A 144 -17.98 -3.44 5.17
N ALA A 145 -17.63 -4.71 5.43
CA ALA A 145 -16.32 -5.25 5.12
C ALA A 145 -16.04 -5.20 3.60
N ARG A 146 -17.02 -5.59 2.78
CA ARG A 146 -16.90 -5.56 1.32
C ARG A 146 -16.76 -4.13 0.77
N GLU A 147 -17.60 -3.21 1.20
CA GLU A 147 -17.47 -1.79 0.81
C GLU A 147 -16.09 -1.23 1.17
N ALA A 148 -15.61 -1.54 2.37
CA ALA A 148 -14.30 -1.11 2.81
C ALA A 148 -13.15 -1.79 2.02
N GLU A 149 -13.34 -3.02 1.55
CA GLU A 149 -12.39 -3.72 0.66
C GLU A 149 -12.30 -3.04 -0.69
N GLU A 150 -13.44 -2.82 -1.36
CA GLU A 150 -13.52 -2.14 -2.66
C GLU A 150 -12.86 -0.75 -2.60
N LEU A 151 -13.18 0.03 -1.57
CA LEU A 151 -12.56 1.34 -1.35
C LEU A 151 -11.06 1.25 -1.06
N GLN A 152 -10.63 0.24 -0.29
CA GLN A 152 -9.20 0.01 -0.01
C GLN A 152 -8.42 -0.33 -1.28
N GLU A 153 -9.01 -1.08 -2.21
CA GLU A 153 -8.41 -1.42 -3.50
C GLU A 153 -8.22 -0.17 -4.36
N LEU A 154 -9.27 0.66 -4.50
CA LEU A 154 -9.18 1.93 -5.23
C LEU A 154 -8.12 2.87 -4.66
N LEU A 155 -8.12 3.06 -3.34
CA LEU A 155 -7.13 3.90 -2.67
C LEU A 155 -5.72 3.28 -2.73
N GLY A 156 -5.61 1.96 -2.80
CA GLY A 156 -4.37 1.22 -3.04
C GLY A 156 -3.81 1.51 -4.42
N GLU A 157 -4.64 1.32 -5.43
CA GLU A 157 -4.29 1.58 -6.83
C GLU A 157 -3.86 3.06 -7.06
N HIS A 158 -4.58 4.01 -6.44
CA HIS A 158 -4.17 5.42 -6.47
C HIS A 158 -2.78 5.63 -5.87
N GLN A 159 -2.52 5.05 -4.69
CA GLN A 159 -1.23 5.18 -4.02
C GLN A 159 -0.10 4.56 -4.86
N ASP A 160 -0.33 3.39 -5.42
CA ASP A 160 0.64 2.67 -6.24
C ASP A 160 0.96 3.46 -7.53
N ALA A 161 -0.03 4.10 -8.15
CA ALA A 161 0.15 4.97 -9.30
C ALA A 161 1.01 6.20 -8.96
N VAL A 162 0.73 6.87 -7.83
CA VAL A 162 1.52 8.03 -7.38
C VAL A 162 2.97 7.64 -7.06
N VAL A 163 3.17 6.50 -6.39
CA VAL A 163 4.52 5.99 -6.07
C VAL A 163 5.29 5.65 -7.34
N SER A 164 4.64 4.99 -8.32
CA SER A 164 5.25 4.66 -9.62
C SER A 164 5.65 5.91 -10.39
N ALA A 165 4.77 6.92 -10.48
CA ALA A 165 5.08 8.18 -11.13
C ALA A 165 6.27 8.89 -10.47
N SER A 166 6.31 8.92 -9.14
CA SER A 166 7.40 9.53 -8.37
C SER A 166 8.72 8.79 -8.57
N PHE A 167 8.70 7.46 -8.62
CA PHE A 167 9.88 6.66 -8.91
C PHE A 167 10.41 6.94 -10.32
N LEU A 168 9.54 6.94 -11.34
CA LEU A 168 9.91 7.22 -12.73
C LEU A 168 10.52 8.62 -12.88
N ALA A 169 9.93 9.63 -12.23
CA ALA A 169 10.48 10.99 -12.22
C ALA A 169 11.89 11.02 -11.60
N LYS A 170 12.09 10.30 -10.48
CA LYS A 170 13.38 10.24 -9.78
C LYS A 170 14.47 9.60 -10.65
N ILE A 171 14.21 8.46 -11.29
CA ILE A 171 15.22 7.77 -12.10
C ILE A 171 15.50 8.53 -13.39
N SER A 172 14.49 9.11 -14.03
CA SER A 172 14.67 9.95 -15.22
C SER A 172 15.55 11.18 -14.93
N ALA A 173 15.41 11.78 -13.74
CA ALA A 173 16.24 12.92 -13.33
C ALA A 173 17.67 12.51 -12.92
N ALA A 174 17.89 11.27 -12.50
CA ALA A 174 19.19 10.75 -12.10
C ALA A 174 20.05 10.27 -13.28
N GLY A 175 19.45 10.04 -14.45
CA GLY A 175 20.13 9.68 -15.69
C GLY A 175 21.07 10.81 -16.14
N ASN A 176 22.38 10.58 -16.04
CA ASN A 176 23.43 11.55 -16.40
C ASN A 176 23.49 11.72 -17.93
N GLY A 177 22.64 12.59 -18.49
CA GLY A 177 22.79 13.06 -19.88
C GLY A 177 22.43 12.03 -20.95
N GLU A 178 21.70 11.00 -20.60
CA GLU A 178 21.23 10.01 -21.54
C GLU A 178 20.12 10.56 -22.43
N THR A 179 20.13 10.13 -23.66
CA THR A 179 19.44 10.64 -24.85
C THR A 179 17.98 11.07 -24.59
N ALA A 180 17.50 12.05 -25.35
CA ALA A 180 16.10 12.45 -25.39
C ALA A 180 15.10 11.27 -25.57
N GLU A 181 15.59 10.13 -26.10
CA GLU A 181 14.85 8.90 -26.30
C GLU A 181 14.45 8.23 -25.01
N ASN A 182 15.35 8.16 -24.01
CA ASN A 182 15.04 7.63 -22.67
C ASN A 182 13.99 8.49 -21.99
N GLY A 183 14.13 9.81 -22.05
CA GLY A 183 13.19 10.77 -21.49
C GLY A 183 11.76 10.60 -22.03
N PHE A 184 11.61 10.25 -23.31
CA PHE A 184 10.30 9.99 -23.91
C PHE A 184 9.58 8.80 -23.24
N THR A 185 10.23 7.65 -23.12
CA THR A 185 9.61 6.45 -22.52
C THR A 185 9.27 6.65 -21.03
N TYR A 186 10.16 7.28 -20.26
CA TYR A 186 9.88 7.65 -18.87
C TYR A 186 8.69 8.62 -18.79
N GLY A 187 8.62 9.61 -19.69
CA GLY A 187 7.51 10.56 -19.74
C GLY A 187 6.17 9.90 -20.04
N VAL A 188 6.12 8.95 -20.97
CA VAL A 188 4.91 8.18 -21.29
C VAL A 188 4.45 7.35 -20.10
N LEU A 189 5.36 6.58 -19.48
CA LEU A 189 5.03 5.77 -18.31
C LEU A 189 4.53 6.63 -17.15
N MET A 190 5.21 7.74 -16.86
CA MET A 190 4.81 8.68 -15.81
C MET A 190 3.45 9.31 -16.10
N ALA A 191 3.18 9.71 -17.35
CA ALA A 191 1.89 10.29 -17.75
C ALA A 191 0.74 9.29 -17.57
N ASN A 192 0.95 8.02 -17.92
CA ASN A 192 -0.03 6.96 -17.72
C ASN A 192 -0.38 6.79 -16.24
N GLU A 193 0.63 6.80 -15.37
CA GLU A 193 0.42 6.67 -13.92
C GLU A 193 -0.30 7.89 -13.32
N LEU A 194 0.08 9.09 -13.73
CA LEU A 194 -0.59 10.31 -13.27
C LEU A 194 -2.05 10.37 -13.78
N HIS A 195 -2.28 9.93 -15.01
CA HIS A 195 -3.64 9.82 -15.56
C HIS A 195 -4.47 8.82 -14.76
N ARG A 196 -3.92 7.63 -14.47
CA ARG A 196 -4.58 6.61 -13.65
C ARG A 196 -4.92 7.11 -12.25
N ALA A 197 -3.99 7.78 -11.59
CA ALA A 197 -4.25 8.40 -10.30
C ALA A 197 -5.38 9.45 -10.36
N ALA A 198 -5.43 10.25 -11.43
CA ALA A 198 -6.47 11.25 -11.62
C ALA A 198 -7.85 10.62 -11.91
N GLU A 199 -7.92 9.53 -12.66
CA GLU A 199 -9.16 8.77 -12.89
C GLU A 199 -9.74 8.25 -11.58
N ILE A 200 -8.90 7.61 -10.75
CA ILE A 200 -9.33 7.08 -9.45
C ILE A 200 -9.84 8.20 -8.54
N ARG A 201 -9.13 9.35 -8.49
CA ARG A 201 -9.62 10.50 -7.71
C ARG A 201 -11.00 10.97 -8.17
N ARG A 202 -11.25 10.97 -9.48
CA ARG A 202 -12.59 11.31 -10.00
C ARG A 202 -13.65 10.31 -9.57
N SER A 203 -13.36 9.01 -9.60
CA SER A 203 -14.30 7.97 -9.16
C SER A 203 -14.59 7.99 -7.65
N LEU A 204 -13.64 8.45 -6.83
CA LEU A 204 -13.85 8.59 -5.38
C LEU A 204 -14.75 9.77 -4.97
N ARG A 205 -15.08 10.67 -5.91
CA ARG A 205 -15.94 11.84 -5.68
C ARG A 205 -17.41 11.59 -6.10
N CYS A 206 -17.68 10.55 -6.86
CA CYS A 206 -19.02 10.14 -7.27
C CYS A 206 -19.66 9.25 -6.22
#